data_569b8a20545d3e73a114d882396725f1
#
_entry.id   569b8a20545d3e73a114d882396725f1
#
_cell.length_a   1.000
_cell.length_b   1.000
_cell.length_c   1.000
_cell.angle_alpha   90.00
_cell.angle_beta   90.00
_cell.angle_gamma   90.00
#
_symmetry.space_group_name_H-M   'P 1'
#
loop_
_entity.id
_entity.type
_entity.pdbx_description
1 polymer ?
#
loop_
_entity_poly.entity_id
_entity_poly.type
_entity_poly.pdbx_seq_one_letter_code
_entity_poly.pdbx_strand_id
1 'polypeptide(L)'
;RLAAVTYAYDSYGRFSTVTSHSSLATSDFFFNYSYLPGSSLVSGMTASTGHAWTRSYEPNRYLISAVENTYGETVVSRFDYANDEIGRRVSRADSGQAFPNPGFDKYAYNTRSEVIGAQRYHGTDVSDTSRVYGGRGFGYNYDPIGNRTSASETIGGETLVKTYAANELNQYTSIANPVAVGFRGVATNTATVTVNGAAATRDNVTSTIRPWHFALPADNANG
;
A
#
# COMPACT_ATOMS: atom_id res chain seq x y z
N ARG A 1 18.04 3.57 -34.51
CA ARG A 1 19.13 3.91 -33.57
C ARG A 1 19.03 2.94 -32.42
N LEU A 2 20.07 2.12 -32.22
CA LEU A 2 20.06 1.09 -31.19
C LEU A 2 20.53 1.71 -29.88
N ALA A 3 19.67 1.72 -28.84
CA ALA A 3 20.13 1.88 -27.47
C ALA A 3 20.77 0.53 -27.09
N ALA A 4 21.99 0.57 -26.56
CA ALA A 4 22.64 -0.62 -26.02
C ALA A 4 22.46 -0.66 -24.50
N VAL A 5 22.21 -1.84 -23.95
CA VAL A 5 22.20 -2.07 -22.51
C VAL A 5 23.32 -3.03 -22.18
N THR A 6 24.16 -2.68 -21.22
CA THR A 6 25.24 -3.52 -20.72
C THR A 6 25.00 -3.87 -19.25
N TYR A 7 25.48 -5.05 -18.86
CA TYR A 7 25.30 -5.60 -17.53
C TYR A 7 26.69 -5.92 -16.95
N ALA A 8 26.95 -5.45 -15.73
CA ALA A 8 28.11 -5.86 -14.96
C ALA A 8 27.69 -6.70 -13.76
N TYR A 9 28.58 -7.56 -13.32
CA TYR A 9 28.35 -8.49 -12.22
C TYR A 9 29.45 -8.34 -11.18
N ASP A 10 29.12 -8.58 -9.92
CA ASP A 10 30.10 -8.67 -8.85
C ASP A 10 30.84 -10.03 -8.84
N SER A 11 31.76 -10.20 -7.91
CA SER A 11 32.53 -11.44 -7.76
C SER A 11 31.70 -12.67 -7.39
N TYR A 12 30.45 -12.48 -7.02
CA TYR A 12 29.48 -13.55 -6.70
C TYR A 12 28.49 -13.82 -7.85
N GLY A 13 28.68 -13.18 -8.99
CA GLY A 13 27.79 -13.32 -10.17
C GLY A 13 26.44 -12.61 -10.05
N ARG A 14 26.29 -11.66 -9.08
CA ARG A 14 25.07 -10.85 -8.92
C ARG A 14 25.21 -9.56 -9.73
N PHE A 15 24.10 -9.00 -10.21
CA PHE A 15 24.12 -7.71 -10.90
C PHE A 15 24.76 -6.63 -10.02
N SER A 16 25.82 -6.00 -10.52
CA SER A 16 26.43 -4.83 -9.85
C SER A 16 25.98 -3.53 -10.52
N THR A 17 25.95 -3.49 -11.86
CA THR A 17 25.54 -2.30 -12.60
C THR A 17 24.78 -2.70 -13.86
N VAL A 18 23.72 -1.92 -14.17
CA VAL A 18 23.06 -1.94 -15.48
C VAL A 18 23.27 -0.57 -16.10
N THR A 19 23.84 -0.51 -17.30
CA THR A 19 24.11 0.77 -18.01
C THR A 19 23.32 0.79 -19.31
N SER A 20 22.60 1.88 -19.54
CA SER A 20 21.91 2.16 -20.81
C SER A 20 22.68 3.22 -21.58
N HIS A 21 23.15 2.85 -22.77
CA HIS A 21 23.85 3.72 -23.69
C HIS A 21 22.88 4.29 -24.72
N SER A 22 22.76 5.59 -24.81
CA SER A 22 21.92 6.26 -25.81
C SER A 22 22.77 7.19 -26.68
N SER A 23 22.71 7.01 -27.97
CA SER A 23 23.38 7.92 -28.93
C SER A 23 22.78 9.34 -28.96
N LEU A 24 21.68 9.57 -28.23
CA LEU A 24 20.98 10.87 -28.13
C LEU A 24 21.23 11.58 -26.80
N ALA A 25 21.75 10.87 -25.80
CA ALA A 25 22.06 11.44 -24.50
C ALA A 25 23.53 11.87 -24.43
N THR A 26 23.81 12.92 -23.68
CA THR A 26 25.17 13.44 -23.44
C THR A 26 25.95 12.56 -22.44
N SER A 27 25.27 11.65 -21.74
CA SER A 27 25.84 10.71 -20.77
C SER A 27 25.01 9.43 -20.69
N ASP A 28 25.65 8.35 -20.28
CA ASP A 28 24.98 7.08 -20.03
C ASP A 28 24.13 7.13 -18.76
N PHE A 29 23.00 6.40 -18.77
CA PHE A 29 22.22 6.14 -17.58
C PHE A 29 22.69 4.82 -16.95
N PHE A 30 22.93 4.81 -15.65
CA PHE A 30 23.32 3.61 -14.95
C PHE A 30 22.54 3.42 -13.64
N PHE A 31 22.43 2.15 -13.24
CA PHE A 31 21.82 1.70 -12.01
C PHE A 31 22.81 0.78 -11.30
N ASN A 32 23.24 1.16 -10.10
CA ASN A 32 24.14 0.36 -9.26
C ASN A 32 23.32 -0.34 -8.18
N TYR A 33 23.53 -1.64 -8.03
CA TYR A 33 22.85 -2.47 -7.04
C TYR A 33 23.76 -2.77 -5.85
N SER A 34 23.17 -2.76 -4.65
CA SER A 34 23.82 -3.19 -3.42
C SER A 34 23.07 -4.37 -2.80
N TYR A 35 23.77 -5.16 -2.00
CA TYR A 35 23.25 -6.40 -1.42
C TYR A 35 23.48 -6.42 0.08
N LEU A 36 22.58 -7.09 0.80
CA LEU A 36 22.77 -7.38 2.21
C LEU A 36 24.03 -8.25 2.36
N PRO A 37 24.99 -7.91 3.24
CA PRO A 37 26.21 -8.66 3.43
C PRO A 37 25.95 -10.16 3.66
N GLY A 38 26.73 -11.00 2.98
CA GLY A 38 26.62 -12.46 3.08
C GLY A 38 25.36 -13.07 2.43
N SER A 39 24.61 -12.30 1.60
CA SER A 39 23.39 -12.79 0.96
C SER A 39 23.25 -12.30 -0.48
N SER A 40 22.26 -12.85 -1.21
CA SER A 40 21.83 -12.36 -2.52
C SER A 40 20.62 -11.42 -2.44
N LEU A 41 20.22 -10.99 -1.25
CA LEU A 41 19.12 -10.06 -1.06
C LEU A 41 19.57 -8.65 -1.43
N VAL A 42 18.84 -8.02 -2.36
CA VAL A 42 19.13 -6.65 -2.80
C VAL A 42 18.77 -5.68 -1.67
N SER A 43 19.76 -4.93 -1.18
CA SER A 43 19.59 -3.92 -0.14
C SER A 43 19.37 -2.50 -0.69
N GLY A 44 19.67 -2.25 -1.98
CA GLY A 44 19.46 -0.95 -2.56
C GLY A 44 19.83 -0.88 -4.04
N MET A 45 19.47 0.26 -4.62
CA MET A 45 19.84 0.66 -5.98
C MET A 45 20.03 2.17 -6.01
N THR A 46 21.05 2.64 -6.69
CA THR A 46 21.26 4.06 -7.02
C THR A 46 21.26 4.27 -8.52
N ALA A 47 20.60 5.32 -8.99
CA ALA A 47 20.59 5.71 -10.40
C ALA A 47 21.43 6.96 -10.64
N SER A 48 22.05 7.07 -11.81
CA SER A 48 22.81 8.27 -12.23
C SER A 48 21.97 9.54 -12.26
N THR A 49 20.64 9.43 -12.28
CA THR A 49 19.68 10.54 -12.24
C THR A 49 19.45 11.12 -10.85
N GLY A 50 20.08 10.55 -9.80
CA GLY A 50 19.87 10.95 -8.41
C GLY A 50 18.75 10.19 -7.68
N HIS A 51 18.04 9.29 -8.35
CA HIS A 51 17.12 8.40 -7.67
C HIS A 51 17.86 7.27 -6.97
N ALA A 52 17.39 6.92 -5.79
CA ALA A 52 17.83 5.73 -5.08
C ALA A 52 16.65 5.07 -4.35
N TRP A 53 16.79 3.79 -4.09
CA TRP A 53 15.94 3.10 -3.12
C TRP A 53 16.78 2.17 -2.25
N THR A 54 16.35 1.99 -1.02
CA THR A 54 16.96 1.06 -0.06
C THR A 54 15.91 0.13 0.53
N ARG A 55 16.35 -1.08 0.91
CA ARG A 55 15.58 -2.05 1.68
C ARG A 55 16.34 -2.39 2.95
N SER A 56 15.65 -2.30 4.07
CA SER A 56 16.10 -2.85 5.34
C SER A 56 15.41 -4.18 5.60
N TYR A 57 16.07 -5.04 6.32
CA TYR A 57 15.60 -6.37 6.69
C TYR A 57 15.64 -6.54 8.20
N GLU A 58 14.80 -7.41 8.73
CA GLU A 58 14.86 -7.78 10.15
C GLU A 58 16.18 -8.49 10.47
N PRO A 59 16.76 -8.28 11.65
CA PRO A 59 18.12 -8.77 11.95
C PRO A 59 18.32 -10.29 11.80
N ASN A 60 17.31 -11.10 12.12
CA ASN A 60 17.41 -12.55 12.16
C ASN A 60 16.49 -13.28 11.18
N ARG A 61 15.77 -12.51 10.36
CA ARG A 61 14.84 -13.02 9.34
C ARG A 61 15.01 -12.20 8.07
N TYR A 62 14.89 -12.84 6.91
CA TYR A 62 14.98 -12.13 5.63
C TYR A 62 13.66 -11.40 5.25
N LEU A 63 12.93 -10.92 6.27
CA LEU A 63 11.72 -10.14 6.07
C LEU A 63 12.06 -8.66 5.94
N ILE A 64 11.47 -8.00 4.94
CA ILE A 64 11.67 -6.57 4.72
C ILE A 64 11.03 -5.80 5.89
N SER A 65 11.83 -4.95 6.56
CA SER A 65 11.42 -4.04 7.63
C SER A 65 11.20 -2.60 7.15
N ALA A 66 11.89 -2.17 6.07
CA ALA A 66 11.62 -0.88 5.44
C ALA A 66 11.96 -0.89 3.95
N VAL A 67 11.27 -0.02 3.19
CA VAL A 67 11.64 0.38 1.82
C VAL A 67 11.59 1.90 1.76
N GLU A 68 12.69 2.52 1.33
CA GLU A 68 12.80 3.96 1.19
C GLU A 68 13.21 4.33 -0.23
N ASN A 69 12.56 5.32 -0.82
CA ASN A 69 12.88 5.88 -2.12
C ASN A 69 13.29 7.34 -1.94
N THR A 70 14.43 7.72 -2.52
CA THR A 70 14.97 9.07 -2.44
C THR A 70 15.25 9.67 -3.80
N TYR A 71 15.28 10.99 -3.85
CA TYR A 71 15.83 11.78 -4.95
C TYR A 71 16.79 12.81 -4.37
N GLY A 72 18.08 12.68 -4.66
CA GLY A 72 19.12 13.38 -3.92
C GLY A 72 19.04 13.06 -2.42
N GLU A 73 19.01 14.07 -1.58
CA GLU A 73 18.87 13.96 -0.13
C GLU A 73 17.41 13.86 0.36
N THR A 74 16.45 13.97 -0.57
CA THR A 74 15.04 14.03 -0.23
C THR A 74 14.41 12.64 -0.16
N VAL A 75 13.77 12.30 0.95
CA VAL A 75 12.94 11.09 1.06
C VAL A 75 11.61 11.36 0.33
N VAL A 76 11.46 10.73 -0.84
CA VAL A 76 10.23 10.81 -1.65
C VAL A 76 9.13 9.96 -1.01
N SER A 77 9.43 8.71 -0.70
CA SER A 77 8.51 7.82 0.00
C SER A 77 9.28 6.81 0.86
N ARG A 78 8.72 6.51 2.02
CA ARG A 78 9.23 5.47 2.92
C ARG A 78 8.06 4.64 3.45
N PHE A 79 8.27 3.34 3.48
CA PHE A 79 7.36 2.35 4.04
C PHE A 79 8.09 1.56 5.12
N ASP A 80 7.60 1.63 6.35
CA ASP A 80 8.08 0.83 7.47
C ASP A 80 7.09 -0.30 7.75
N TYR A 81 7.62 -1.48 7.98
CA TYR A 81 6.84 -2.70 8.13
C TYR A 81 7.14 -3.39 9.45
N ALA A 82 6.10 -3.88 10.12
CA ALA A 82 6.23 -4.83 11.21
C ALA A 82 5.60 -6.16 10.82
N ASN A 83 6.25 -7.25 11.21
CA ASN A 83 5.77 -8.61 10.99
C ASN A 83 5.63 -9.32 12.34
N ASP A 84 4.71 -10.29 12.43
CA ASP A 84 4.55 -11.13 13.61
C ASP A 84 5.61 -12.24 13.64
N GLU A 85 5.53 -13.10 14.66
CA GLU A 85 6.49 -14.17 14.89
C GLU A 85 6.55 -15.19 13.75
N ILE A 86 5.44 -15.41 13.04
CA ILE A 86 5.37 -16.33 11.89
C ILE A 86 5.57 -15.63 10.54
N GLY A 87 5.90 -14.34 10.54
CA GLY A 87 6.28 -13.59 9.33
C GLY A 87 5.12 -12.90 8.60
N ARG A 88 3.91 -12.86 9.18
CA ARG A 88 2.78 -12.11 8.58
C ARG A 88 2.93 -10.62 8.90
N ARG A 89 2.63 -9.78 7.93
CA ARG A 89 2.70 -8.33 8.10
C ARG A 89 1.57 -7.83 8.98
N VAL A 90 1.89 -7.27 10.14
CA VAL A 90 0.90 -6.74 11.09
C VAL A 90 0.71 -5.24 10.97
N SER A 91 1.70 -4.51 10.42
CA SER A 91 1.52 -3.09 10.10
C SER A 91 2.40 -2.64 8.94
N ARG A 92 1.97 -1.53 8.30
CA ARG A 92 2.73 -0.74 7.33
C ARG A 92 2.52 0.74 7.62
N ALA A 93 3.57 1.47 7.96
CA ALA A 93 3.54 2.92 8.02
C ALA A 93 4.12 3.53 6.74
N ASP A 94 3.60 4.69 6.32
CA ASP A 94 4.10 5.45 5.19
C ASP A 94 4.49 6.88 5.60
N SER A 95 5.59 7.38 5.00
CA SER A 95 6.12 8.72 5.24
C SER A 95 6.90 9.22 4.02
N GLY A 96 7.35 10.46 4.07
CA GLY A 96 8.05 11.13 2.98
C GLY A 96 7.17 12.12 2.21
N GLN A 97 7.75 12.82 1.24
CA GLN A 97 7.06 13.90 0.51
C GLN A 97 5.81 13.44 -0.26
N ALA A 98 5.79 12.19 -0.72
CA ALA A 98 4.63 11.62 -1.41
C ALA A 98 3.39 11.45 -0.50
N PHE A 99 3.58 11.54 0.83
CA PHE A 99 2.53 11.35 1.83
C PHE A 99 2.33 12.61 2.68
N PRO A 100 1.63 13.64 2.19
CA PRO A 100 1.37 14.87 2.95
C PRO A 100 0.55 14.64 4.23
N ASN A 101 -0.16 13.53 4.29
CA ASN A 101 -0.83 13.01 5.47
C ASN A 101 -0.29 11.61 5.77
N PRO A 102 0.83 11.49 6.50
CA PRO A 102 1.39 10.20 6.84
C PRO A 102 0.38 9.38 7.64
N GLY A 103 0.42 8.08 7.44
CA GLY A 103 -0.50 7.16 8.10
C GLY A 103 0.08 5.75 8.14
N PHE A 104 -0.66 4.87 8.79
CA PHE A 104 -0.29 3.46 8.84
C PHE A 104 -1.52 2.57 8.72
N ASP A 105 -1.30 1.39 8.19
CA ASP A 105 -2.28 0.32 8.12
C ASP A 105 -1.95 -0.75 9.17
N LYS A 106 -2.97 -1.29 9.84
CA LYS A 106 -2.88 -2.50 10.67
C LYS A 106 -3.67 -3.61 10.04
N TYR A 107 -3.13 -4.81 10.09
CA TYR A 107 -3.73 -6.01 9.51
C TYR A 107 -4.08 -7.01 10.60
N ALA A 108 -5.23 -7.65 10.48
CA ALA A 108 -5.68 -8.73 11.35
C ALA A 108 -5.78 -10.04 10.57
N TYR A 109 -5.47 -11.14 11.24
CA TYR A 109 -5.47 -12.48 10.66
C TYR A 109 -6.25 -13.44 11.53
N ASN A 110 -6.88 -14.42 10.91
CA ASN A 110 -7.43 -15.57 11.63
C ASN A 110 -6.35 -16.64 11.88
N THR A 111 -6.74 -17.72 12.53
CA THR A 111 -5.83 -18.85 12.87
C THR A 111 -5.29 -19.60 11.64
N ARG A 112 -5.90 -19.43 10.47
CA ARG A 112 -5.42 -19.98 9.18
C ARG A 112 -4.51 -19.02 8.41
N SER A 113 -4.12 -17.88 9.02
CA SER A 113 -3.32 -16.81 8.41
C SER A 113 -4.01 -16.10 7.24
N GLU A 114 -5.33 -16.15 7.14
CA GLU A 114 -6.10 -15.36 6.19
C GLU A 114 -6.31 -13.96 6.75
N VAL A 115 -6.19 -12.94 5.91
CA VAL A 115 -6.44 -11.54 6.31
C VAL A 115 -7.93 -11.36 6.56
N ILE A 116 -8.31 -11.05 7.80
CA ILE A 116 -9.70 -10.79 8.18
C ILE A 116 -10.01 -9.31 8.36
N GLY A 117 -8.99 -8.45 8.38
CA GLY A 117 -9.20 -7.01 8.49
C GLY A 117 -7.96 -6.20 8.12
N ALA A 118 -8.22 -4.99 7.65
CA ALA A 118 -7.22 -3.96 7.46
C ALA A 118 -7.82 -2.60 7.83
N GLN A 119 -7.16 -1.84 8.70
CA GLN A 119 -7.59 -0.52 9.10
C GLN A 119 -6.44 0.48 8.97
N ARG A 120 -6.72 1.60 8.30
CA ARG A 120 -5.79 2.71 8.21
C ARG A 120 -6.03 3.74 9.31
N TYR A 121 -4.93 4.30 9.80
CA TYR A 121 -4.90 5.34 10.84
C TYR A 121 -4.03 6.52 10.39
N HIS A 122 -4.30 7.70 10.96
CA HIS A 122 -3.47 8.89 10.76
C HIS A 122 -2.29 8.92 11.75
N GLY A 123 -1.17 9.50 11.29
CA GLY A 123 0.03 9.70 12.10
C GLY A 123 1.11 8.68 11.78
N THR A 124 2.21 8.76 12.51
CA THR A 124 3.41 7.91 12.33
C THR A 124 3.60 6.91 13.47
N ASP A 125 2.89 7.11 14.59
CA ASP A 125 2.94 6.20 15.73
C ASP A 125 1.95 5.05 15.52
N VAL A 126 2.46 3.87 15.16
CA VAL A 126 1.66 2.65 14.92
C VAL A 126 0.95 2.11 16.17
N SER A 127 1.26 2.62 17.37
CA SER A 127 0.57 2.27 18.61
C SER A 127 -0.68 3.13 18.84
N ASP A 128 -0.74 4.35 18.28
CA ASP A 128 -1.89 5.26 18.41
C ASP A 128 -2.97 4.96 17.37
N THR A 129 -3.92 4.12 17.74
CA THR A 129 -5.09 3.78 16.90
C THR A 129 -6.31 4.67 17.14
N SER A 130 -6.18 5.77 17.87
CA SER A 130 -7.29 6.68 18.18
C SER A 130 -7.78 7.49 16.96
N ARG A 131 -6.94 7.67 15.94
CA ARG A 131 -7.19 8.52 14.79
C ARG A 131 -7.41 7.69 13.52
N VAL A 132 -8.61 7.12 13.40
CA VAL A 132 -8.99 6.31 12.21
C VAL A 132 -8.99 7.17 10.95
N TYR A 133 -8.40 6.64 9.87
CA TYR A 133 -8.52 7.20 8.52
C TYR A 133 -9.86 6.77 7.92
N GLY A 134 -10.76 7.72 7.73
CA GLY A 134 -12.11 7.45 7.25
C GLY A 134 -12.13 6.81 5.85
N GLY A 135 -13.06 5.90 5.63
CA GLY A 135 -13.20 5.20 4.37
C GLY A 135 -12.05 4.23 4.01
N ARG A 136 -11.25 3.83 4.97
CA ARG A 136 -10.10 2.92 4.78
C ARG A 136 -10.09 1.76 5.79
N GLY A 137 -11.28 1.30 6.19
CA GLY A 137 -11.48 0.10 6.97
C GLY A 137 -12.04 -1.03 6.10
N PHE A 138 -11.41 -2.22 6.14
CA PHE A 138 -11.80 -3.38 5.35
C PHE A 138 -11.91 -4.61 6.26
N GLY A 139 -12.91 -5.45 5.99
CA GLY A 139 -13.11 -6.73 6.68
C GLY A 139 -13.37 -7.85 5.69
N TYR A 140 -12.99 -9.08 6.07
CA TYR A 140 -13.14 -10.25 5.22
C TYR A 140 -13.54 -11.46 6.04
N ASN A 141 -14.45 -12.28 5.53
CA ASN A 141 -14.79 -13.57 6.07
C ASN A 141 -14.56 -14.66 5.02
N TYR A 142 -14.25 -15.85 5.51
CA TYR A 142 -13.93 -17.01 4.70
C TYR A 142 -14.67 -18.25 5.20
N ASP A 143 -14.96 -19.15 4.30
CA ASP A 143 -15.44 -20.49 4.65
C ASP A 143 -14.30 -21.39 5.16
N PRO A 144 -14.57 -22.62 5.63
CA PRO A 144 -13.54 -23.52 6.14
C PRO A 144 -12.42 -23.88 5.14
N ILE A 145 -12.66 -23.76 3.85
CA ILE A 145 -11.71 -24.11 2.78
C ILE A 145 -11.05 -22.89 2.13
N GLY A 146 -11.34 -21.67 2.63
CA GLY A 146 -10.67 -20.45 2.22
C GLY A 146 -11.37 -19.64 1.12
N ASN A 147 -12.59 -20.01 0.68
CA ASN A 147 -13.36 -19.13 -0.20
C ASN A 147 -13.84 -17.91 0.59
N ARG A 148 -13.72 -16.72 0.00
CA ARG A 148 -14.25 -15.51 0.62
C ARG A 148 -15.79 -15.54 0.62
N THR A 149 -16.40 -15.46 1.80
CA THR A 149 -17.86 -15.39 1.97
C THR A 149 -18.37 -13.97 2.07
N SER A 150 -17.54 -13.04 2.59
CA SER A 150 -17.85 -11.62 2.53
C SER A 150 -16.61 -10.74 2.48
N ALA A 151 -16.79 -9.54 1.92
CA ALA A 151 -15.87 -8.42 2.05
C ALA A 151 -16.67 -7.19 2.50
N SER A 152 -16.13 -6.44 3.44
CA SER A 152 -16.76 -5.22 3.93
C SER A 152 -15.80 -4.03 3.81
N GLU A 153 -16.39 -2.85 3.69
CA GLU A 153 -15.71 -1.57 3.69
C GLU A 153 -16.48 -0.61 4.58
N THR A 154 -15.78 0.06 5.51
CA THR A 154 -16.41 1.11 6.33
C THR A 154 -16.13 2.47 5.73
N ILE A 155 -17.19 3.19 5.33
CA ILE A 155 -17.11 4.49 4.66
C ILE A 155 -18.34 5.33 5.02
N GLY A 156 -18.16 6.64 5.27
CA GLY A 156 -19.27 7.55 5.61
C GLY A 156 -20.01 7.17 6.90
N GLY A 157 -19.42 6.37 7.78
CA GLY A 157 -20.11 5.81 8.95
C GLY A 157 -20.92 4.54 8.65
N GLU A 158 -20.99 4.12 7.38
CA GLU A 158 -21.68 2.92 6.91
C GLU A 158 -20.70 1.76 6.73
N THR A 159 -21.16 0.52 6.92
CA THR A 159 -20.45 -0.68 6.54
C THR A 159 -21.08 -1.29 5.30
N LEU A 160 -20.38 -1.17 4.19
CA LEU A 160 -20.80 -1.70 2.90
C LEU A 160 -20.31 -3.16 2.80
N VAL A 161 -21.24 -4.10 2.71
CA VAL A 161 -20.91 -5.54 2.67
C VAL A 161 -21.23 -6.12 1.30
N LYS A 162 -20.23 -6.75 0.70
CA LYS A 162 -20.35 -7.60 -0.47
C LYS A 162 -20.31 -9.06 -0.01
N THR A 163 -21.25 -9.89 -0.45
CA THR A 163 -21.30 -11.32 -0.12
C THR A 163 -21.04 -12.18 -1.35
N TYR A 164 -20.48 -13.35 -1.12
CA TYR A 164 -20.08 -14.30 -2.16
C TYR A 164 -20.67 -15.68 -1.81
N ALA A 165 -21.25 -16.35 -2.80
CA ALA A 165 -21.63 -17.75 -2.69
C ALA A 165 -20.74 -18.59 -3.60
N ALA A 166 -20.23 -19.71 -3.09
CA ALA A 166 -19.44 -20.68 -3.85
C ALA A 166 -20.19 -22.02 -3.96
N ASN A 167 -19.95 -22.75 -5.04
CA ASN A 167 -20.41 -24.13 -5.21
C ASN A 167 -19.38 -25.13 -4.65
N GLU A 168 -19.70 -26.42 -4.73
CA GLU A 168 -18.83 -27.52 -4.26
C GLU A 168 -17.50 -27.62 -5.02
N LEU A 169 -17.38 -26.97 -6.19
CA LEU A 169 -16.15 -26.86 -6.98
C LEU A 169 -15.33 -25.60 -6.65
N ASN A 170 -15.66 -24.89 -5.58
CA ASN A 170 -15.03 -23.61 -5.16
C ASN A 170 -15.14 -22.49 -6.20
N GLN A 171 -16.18 -22.51 -7.04
CA GLN A 171 -16.47 -21.46 -8.01
C GLN A 171 -17.54 -20.53 -7.44
N TYR A 172 -17.35 -19.22 -7.52
CA TYR A 172 -18.39 -18.28 -7.13
C TYR A 172 -19.58 -18.36 -8.08
N THR A 173 -20.74 -18.64 -7.51
CA THR A 173 -22.02 -18.74 -8.21
C THR A 173 -22.80 -17.44 -8.19
N SER A 174 -22.59 -16.62 -7.17
CA SER A 174 -23.19 -15.29 -7.08
C SER A 174 -22.35 -14.33 -6.23
N ILE A 175 -22.51 -13.05 -6.54
CA ILE A 175 -21.93 -11.94 -5.77
C ILE A 175 -23.08 -10.94 -5.55
N ALA A 176 -23.43 -10.69 -4.27
CA ALA A 176 -24.36 -9.62 -3.93
C ALA A 176 -23.57 -8.36 -3.58
N ASN A 177 -23.83 -7.28 -4.27
CA ASN A 177 -23.21 -5.98 -4.03
C ASN A 177 -23.92 -5.22 -2.90
N PRO A 178 -23.23 -4.32 -2.19
CA PRO A 178 -23.86 -3.46 -1.19
C PRO A 178 -24.84 -2.47 -1.86
N VAL A 179 -25.79 -1.97 -1.08
CA VAL A 179 -26.80 -0.99 -1.51
C VAL A 179 -26.28 0.45 -1.54
N ALA A 180 -24.97 0.63 -1.50
CA ALA A 180 -24.34 1.94 -1.62
C ALA A 180 -22.95 1.81 -2.27
N VAL A 181 -22.48 2.94 -2.84
CA VAL A 181 -21.15 3.07 -3.44
C VAL A 181 -20.32 4.03 -2.60
N GLY A 182 -19.10 3.60 -2.24
CA GLY A 182 -18.16 4.40 -1.48
C GLY A 182 -17.36 5.37 -2.37
N PHE A 183 -17.36 6.64 -2.02
CA PHE A 183 -16.53 7.69 -2.62
C PHE A 183 -15.51 8.18 -1.61
N ARG A 184 -14.29 8.43 -2.07
CA ARG A 184 -13.23 9.00 -1.24
C ARG A 184 -12.28 9.86 -2.06
N GLY A 185 -11.64 10.81 -1.39
CA GLY A 185 -10.67 11.69 -2.02
C GLY A 185 -9.96 12.57 -1.01
N VAL A 186 -9.27 13.56 -1.52
CA VAL A 186 -8.62 14.60 -0.73
C VAL A 186 -9.04 15.97 -1.25
N ALA A 187 -9.15 16.94 -0.35
CA ALA A 187 -9.43 18.34 -0.70
C ALA A 187 -8.73 19.26 0.29
N THR A 188 -8.56 20.53 -0.07
CA THR A 188 -8.00 21.53 0.85
C THR A 188 -8.88 21.62 2.12
N ASN A 189 -8.29 21.96 3.25
CA ASN A 189 -9.00 22.01 4.55
C ASN A 189 -10.14 23.05 4.57
N THR A 190 -10.12 24.03 3.67
CA THR A 190 -11.15 25.08 3.53
C THR A 190 -12.27 24.70 2.55
N ALA A 191 -12.08 23.66 1.72
CA ALA A 191 -13.06 23.26 0.73
C ALA A 191 -14.27 22.54 1.36
N THR A 192 -15.47 22.85 0.94
CA THR A 192 -16.64 22.01 1.16
C THR A 192 -16.71 20.94 0.07
N VAL A 193 -16.90 19.70 0.46
CA VAL A 193 -17.02 18.58 -0.48
C VAL A 193 -18.44 18.03 -0.39
N THR A 194 -19.12 17.92 -1.53
CA THR A 194 -20.44 17.34 -1.63
C THR A 194 -20.47 16.24 -2.71
N VAL A 195 -21.30 15.23 -2.50
CA VAL A 195 -21.61 14.18 -3.48
C VAL A 195 -23.12 14.20 -3.68
N ASN A 196 -23.58 14.45 -4.90
CA ASN A 196 -25.00 14.66 -5.23
C ASN A 196 -25.70 15.66 -4.29
N GLY A 197 -25.00 16.74 -3.91
CA GLY A 197 -25.54 17.78 -3.02
C GLY A 197 -25.45 17.48 -1.52
N ALA A 198 -25.17 16.24 -1.12
CA ALA A 198 -24.97 15.86 0.30
C ALA A 198 -23.52 16.08 0.74
N ALA A 199 -23.34 16.57 1.97
CA ALA A 199 -22.01 16.85 2.50
C ALA A 199 -21.22 15.56 2.78
N ALA A 200 -19.99 15.47 2.25
CA ALA A 200 -19.08 14.39 2.56
C ALA A 200 -18.45 14.57 3.95
N THR A 201 -18.20 13.45 4.63
CA THR A 201 -17.47 13.42 5.90
C THR A 201 -15.99 13.70 5.64
N ARG A 202 -15.38 14.51 6.50
CA ARG A 202 -13.95 14.84 6.42
C ARG A 202 -13.22 14.37 7.66
N ASP A 203 -12.04 13.80 7.45
CA ASP A 203 -11.18 13.39 8.55
C ASP A 203 -10.67 14.62 9.33
N ASN A 204 -10.65 14.51 10.66
CA ASN A 204 -10.13 15.58 11.51
C ASN A 204 -8.60 15.50 11.62
N VAL A 205 -7.92 16.09 10.64
CA VAL A 205 -6.45 16.20 10.60
C VAL A 205 -6.04 17.67 10.44
N THR A 206 -4.87 18.01 10.95
CA THR A 206 -4.34 19.40 10.91
C THR A 206 -3.74 19.80 9.58
N SER A 207 -3.65 18.88 8.62
CA SER A 207 -3.08 19.12 7.29
C SER A 207 -3.90 20.12 6.48
N THR A 208 -3.24 20.85 5.59
CA THR A 208 -3.88 21.71 4.58
C THR A 208 -4.68 20.92 3.55
N ILE A 209 -4.36 19.64 3.36
CA ILE A 209 -5.11 18.70 2.51
C ILE A 209 -5.71 17.63 3.42
N ARG A 210 -7.03 17.50 3.41
CA ARG A 210 -7.76 16.55 4.27
C ARG A 210 -8.44 15.47 3.44
N PRO A 211 -8.36 14.21 3.87
CA PRO A 211 -9.21 13.14 3.32
C PRO A 211 -10.68 13.42 3.55
N TRP A 212 -11.48 12.95 2.63
CA TRP A 212 -12.94 12.92 2.75
C TRP A 212 -13.48 11.60 2.24
N HIS A 213 -14.65 11.23 2.73
CA HIS A 213 -15.35 10.02 2.31
C HIS A 213 -16.87 10.21 2.36
N PHE A 214 -17.58 9.43 1.55
CA PHE A 214 -19.03 9.46 1.46
C PHE A 214 -19.55 8.11 0.97
N ALA A 215 -20.62 7.60 1.58
CA ALA A 215 -21.37 6.45 1.07
C ALA A 215 -22.63 6.98 0.35
N LEU A 216 -22.69 6.77 -0.97
CA LEU A 216 -23.86 7.15 -1.77
C LEU A 216 -24.80 5.94 -1.88
N PRO A 217 -26.05 6.01 -1.41
CA PRO A 217 -27.04 4.98 -1.65
C PRO A 217 -27.19 4.73 -3.16
N ALA A 218 -27.17 3.46 -3.56
CA ALA A 218 -27.32 3.03 -4.94
C ALA A 218 -28.27 1.82 -4.98
N ASP A 219 -29.20 1.83 -5.91
CA ASP A 219 -30.02 0.65 -6.18
C ASP A 219 -29.22 -0.31 -7.08
N ASN A 220 -28.74 -1.37 -6.48
CA ASN A 220 -28.00 -2.43 -7.18
C ASN A 220 -28.87 -3.68 -7.43
N ALA A 221 -30.17 -3.58 -7.27
CA ALA A 221 -31.09 -4.73 -7.39
C ALA A 221 -31.19 -5.28 -8.83
N ASN A 222 -30.75 -4.50 -9.82
CA ASN A 222 -30.80 -4.84 -11.24
C ASN A 222 -29.43 -4.77 -11.93
N GLY A 223 -28.32 -4.91 -11.18
CA GLY A 223 -26.95 -4.89 -11.69
C GLY A 223 -26.40 -6.25 -12.06
#